data_44f266bce876cdabd636af3ab025ee92
#
_entry.id   44f266bce876cdabd636af3ab025ee92
#
_cell.length_a   1.000
_cell.length_b   1.000
_cell.length_c   1.000
_cell.angle_alpha   90.00
_cell.angle_beta   90.00
_cell.angle_gamma   90.00
#
_symmetry.space_group_name_H-M   'P 1'
#
loop_
_entity.id
_entity.type
_entity.pdbx_description
1 polymer ?
#
loop_
_entity_poly.entity_id
_entity_poly.type
_entity_poly.pdbx_seq_one_letter_code
_entity_poly.pdbx_strand_id
1 'polypeptide(L)'
;MSKHESNPSLKKTLKQIKPDKITHQFDQSTLGEMVLPQGSVASEQHSYHKLSEASQLLEQGVKQQQDGELIAALKSLKQALQMFQAVGNIEQQQQVLCFLSLVSYTSSDYKSTIYYSQQCLALLQSHPDLSIQIQALSHLGNAYRHLNDYKQGINYLQECLRITREMSNKRSQVAALNNLGLVYKAAGQFAKAIEYQKESLEIVEELQDNWGMEQVLKNIGNTYYALDNYPEAIAYYERCVRIARLLNHIRSASKLLKNLGSACCATSNYGKAILYYEERLQLARQLEDIRSEEQSLSSLGFACEALGDYKKAIKYYEERLLLARKIQDVRMEEQALASLDFTCKALGDYAKAMQYQQGNL
;
A
#
# COMPACT_ATOMS: atom_id res chain seq x y z
N MET A 1 10.73 4.81 -16.06
CA MET A 1 10.59 3.43 -15.54
C MET A 1 10.25 3.53 -14.06
N SER A 2 8.97 3.52 -13.73
CA SER A 2 8.49 3.64 -12.35
C SER A 2 8.60 2.27 -11.67
N LYS A 3 9.54 2.12 -10.74
CA LYS A 3 9.55 1.00 -9.81
C LYS A 3 8.34 1.17 -8.89
N HIS A 4 7.33 0.31 -9.02
CA HIS A 4 6.24 0.19 -8.06
C HIS A 4 6.83 -0.24 -6.72
N GLU A 5 6.80 0.65 -5.75
CA GLU A 5 7.14 0.32 -4.36
C GLU A 5 6.07 -0.64 -3.84
N SER A 6 6.46 -1.89 -3.66
CA SER A 6 5.65 -2.91 -2.98
C SER A 6 5.35 -2.47 -1.55
N ASN A 7 4.08 -2.55 -1.15
CA ASN A 7 3.58 -2.17 0.17
C ASN A 7 4.35 -2.92 1.29
N PRO A 8 5.07 -2.23 2.19
CA PRO A 8 5.88 -2.87 3.24
C PRO A 8 5.05 -3.70 4.24
N SER A 9 3.75 -3.45 4.34
CA SER A 9 2.79 -4.20 5.16
C SER A 9 2.74 -5.68 4.78
N LEU A 10 2.72 -5.96 3.49
CA LEU A 10 2.71 -7.32 2.97
C LEU A 10 4.01 -8.06 3.25
N LYS A 11 5.16 -7.37 3.22
CA LYS A 11 6.47 -7.97 3.53
C LYS A 11 6.59 -8.44 4.99
N LYS A 12 5.93 -7.75 5.94
CA LYS A 12 5.98 -8.14 7.35
C LYS A 12 5.04 -9.31 7.68
N THR A 13 3.85 -9.34 7.06
CA THR A 13 2.90 -10.45 7.24
C THR A 13 3.47 -11.76 6.69
N LEU A 14 4.20 -11.70 5.57
CA LEU A 14 4.86 -12.87 4.97
C LEU A 14 6.12 -13.33 5.73
N LYS A 15 6.84 -12.42 6.42
CA LYS A 15 8.00 -12.80 7.26
C LYS A 15 7.62 -13.57 8.53
N GLN A 16 6.37 -13.54 8.96
CA GLN A 16 5.91 -14.28 10.16
C GLN A 16 5.41 -15.69 9.84
N ILE A 17 5.23 -16.04 8.57
CA ILE A 17 5.03 -17.44 8.17
C ILE A 17 6.42 -18.06 7.97
N LYS A 18 7.13 -18.32 9.09
CA LYS A 18 8.23 -19.28 9.05
C LYS A 18 7.59 -20.64 8.81
N PRO A 19 8.08 -21.45 7.89
CA PRO A 19 7.73 -22.85 7.85
C PRO A 19 8.29 -23.47 9.14
N ASP A 20 7.40 -23.74 10.10
CA ASP A 20 7.77 -24.60 11.21
C ASP A 20 8.21 -25.91 10.59
N LYS A 21 9.44 -26.29 10.94
CA LYS A 21 10.03 -27.58 10.56
C LYS A 21 9.15 -28.68 11.14
N ILE A 22 8.21 -29.16 10.34
CA ILE A 22 7.57 -30.44 10.61
C ILE A 22 8.56 -31.52 10.11
N THR A 23 9.61 -31.72 10.89
CA THR A 23 10.37 -32.95 10.85
C THR A 23 9.64 -33.94 11.76
N HIS A 24 8.68 -34.66 11.24
CA HIS A 24 8.27 -35.92 11.87
C HIS A 24 9.43 -36.87 11.74
N GLN A 25 10.15 -37.09 12.85
CA GLN A 25 11.01 -38.27 13.03
C GLN A 25 10.09 -39.50 13.00
N PHE A 26 10.11 -40.21 11.88
CA PHE A 26 9.58 -41.57 11.83
C PHE A 26 10.57 -42.50 12.51
N ASP A 27 10.12 -43.08 13.62
CA ASP A 27 10.80 -44.18 14.31
C ASP A 27 10.82 -45.43 13.40
N GLN A 28 12.01 -45.88 13.04
CA GLN A 28 12.25 -47.02 12.13
C GLN A 28 12.10 -48.39 12.78
N SER A 29 11.50 -48.54 13.96
CA SER A 29 11.55 -49.77 14.75
C SER A 29 10.33 -50.71 14.62
N THR A 30 9.41 -50.52 13.67
CA THR A 30 8.27 -51.44 13.50
C THR A 30 7.99 -51.72 12.01
N LEU A 31 8.97 -52.32 11.28
CA LEU A 31 8.72 -52.92 10.00
C LEU A 31 8.74 -54.47 10.14
N GLY A 32 7.55 -55.02 10.43
CA GLY A 32 7.28 -56.40 10.09
C GLY A 32 7.21 -56.52 8.55
N GLU A 33 7.89 -57.55 8.00
CA GLU A 33 7.94 -57.86 6.59
C GLU A 33 6.49 -58.05 6.02
N MET A 34 5.94 -56.98 5.44
CA MET A 34 4.79 -57.06 4.55
C MET A 34 5.31 -56.97 3.11
N VAL A 35 5.25 -58.07 2.38
CA VAL A 35 5.52 -58.15 0.95
C VAL A 35 4.44 -57.32 0.24
N LEU A 36 4.76 -56.07 -0.13
CA LEU A 36 3.90 -55.21 -0.93
C LEU A 36 4.07 -55.55 -2.42
N PRO A 37 3.00 -55.44 -3.24
CA PRO A 37 3.12 -55.66 -4.70
C PRO A 37 4.01 -54.62 -5.34
N GLN A 38 4.96 -55.04 -6.16
CA GLN A 38 5.98 -54.18 -6.81
C GLN A 38 5.44 -53.02 -7.68
N GLY A 39 4.14 -52.89 -7.87
CA GLY A 39 3.48 -51.78 -8.60
C GLY A 39 3.21 -50.52 -7.78
N SER A 40 3.19 -50.60 -6.43
CA SER A 40 2.83 -49.45 -5.56
C SER A 40 4.02 -48.54 -5.28
N VAL A 41 5.21 -49.05 -5.16
CA VAL A 41 6.42 -48.28 -4.77
C VAL A 41 6.85 -47.29 -5.86
N ALA A 42 6.75 -47.65 -7.14
CA ALA A 42 7.09 -46.74 -8.24
C ALA A 42 6.10 -45.60 -8.41
N SER A 43 4.80 -45.84 -8.16
CA SER A 43 3.76 -44.81 -8.21
C SER A 43 3.86 -43.86 -7.03
N GLU A 44 4.19 -44.34 -5.85
CA GLU A 44 4.40 -43.52 -4.65
C GLU A 44 5.66 -42.64 -4.80
N GLN A 45 6.80 -43.21 -5.26
CA GLN A 45 8.02 -42.44 -5.53
C GLN A 45 7.78 -41.32 -6.56
N HIS A 46 7.01 -41.59 -7.61
CA HIS A 46 6.68 -40.62 -8.63
C HIS A 46 5.77 -39.50 -8.07
N SER A 47 4.84 -39.83 -7.17
CA SER A 47 3.97 -38.86 -6.47
C SER A 47 4.79 -37.98 -5.51
N TYR A 48 5.74 -38.56 -4.76
CA TYR A 48 6.63 -37.81 -3.88
C TYR A 48 7.53 -36.84 -4.65
N HIS A 49 8.05 -37.24 -5.80
CA HIS A 49 8.89 -36.38 -6.64
C HIS A 49 8.08 -35.17 -7.17
N LYS A 50 6.86 -35.41 -7.68
CA LYS A 50 5.94 -34.36 -8.12
C LYS A 50 5.57 -33.39 -6.99
N LEU A 51 5.33 -33.89 -5.79
CA LEU A 51 5.01 -33.07 -4.63
C LEU A 51 6.19 -32.20 -4.24
N SER A 52 7.41 -32.72 -4.25
CA SER A 52 8.64 -31.96 -3.97
C SER A 52 8.86 -30.84 -5.00
N GLU A 53 8.69 -31.15 -6.30
CA GLU A 53 8.82 -30.17 -7.37
C GLU A 53 7.75 -29.06 -7.28
N ALA A 54 6.50 -29.45 -6.99
CA ALA A 54 5.39 -28.49 -6.77
C ALA A 54 5.69 -27.55 -5.59
N SER A 55 6.27 -28.07 -4.50
CA SER A 55 6.64 -27.26 -3.33
C SER A 55 7.77 -26.29 -3.66
N GLN A 56 8.77 -26.71 -4.43
CA GLN A 56 9.83 -25.83 -4.91
C GLN A 56 9.30 -24.70 -5.79
N LEU A 57 8.35 -24.99 -6.68
CA LEU A 57 7.70 -23.98 -7.53
C LEU A 57 6.87 -23.01 -6.71
N LEU A 58 6.20 -23.46 -5.64
CA LEU A 58 5.49 -22.58 -4.71
C LEU A 58 6.47 -21.63 -4.00
N GLU A 59 7.55 -22.16 -3.41
CA GLU A 59 8.57 -21.33 -2.75
C GLU A 59 9.21 -20.34 -3.72
N GLN A 60 9.52 -20.77 -4.92
CA GLN A 60 10.04 -19.90 -5.99
C GLN A 60 9.05 -18.79 -6.34
N GLY A 61 7.77 -19.12 -6.52
CA GLY A 61 6.73 -18.14 -6.83
C GLY A 61 6.54 -17.11 -5.71
N VAL A 62 6.59 -17.54 -4.44
CA VAL A 62 6.54 -16.65 -3.27
C VAL A 62 7.75 -15.72 -3.23
N LYS A 63 8.96 -16.24 -3.49
CA LYS A 63 10.18 -15.43 -3.54
C LYS A 63 10.12 -14.39 -4.67
N GLN A 64 9.74 -14.81 -5.88
CA GLN A 64 9.57 -13.92 -7.03
C GLN A 64 8.56 -12.80 -6.75
N GLN A 65 7.46 -13.12 -6.04
CA GLN A 65 6.49 -12.09 -5.61
C GLN A 65 7.14 -11.09 -4.65
N GLN A 66 7.96 -11.54 -3.68
CA GLN A 66 8.67 -10.67 -2.74
C GLN A 66 9.70 -9.77 -3.44
N ASP A 67 10.34 -10.28 -4.48
CA ASP A 67 11.33 -9.56 -5.30
C ASP A 67 10.65 -8.62 -6.32
N GLY A 68 9.32 -8.68 -6.46
CA GLY A 68 8.54 -7.86 -7.37
C GLY A 68 8.47 -8.40 -8.80
N GLU A 69 8.93 -9.62 -9.05
CA GLU A 69 8.89 -10.31 -10.34
C GLU A 69 7.52 -10.97 -10.58
N LEU A 70 6.45 -10.14 -10.65
CA LEU A 70 5.07 -10.61 -10.60
C LEU A 70 4.70 -11.57 -11.74
N ILE A 71 5.24 -11.38 -12.95
CA ILE A 71 4.96 -12.26 -14.10
C ILE A 71 5.59 -13.65 -13.89
N ALA A 72 6.82 -13.70 -13.40
CA ALA A 72 7.49 -14.95 -13.09
C ALA A 72 6.77 -15.68 -11.93
N ALA A 73 6.38 -14.95 -10.88
CA ALA A 73 5.60 -15.47 -9.76
C ALA A 73 4.29 -16.12 -10.20
N LEU A 74 3.52 -15.47 -11.08
CA LEU A 74 2.29 -16.04 -11.62
C LEU A 74 2.56 -17.35 -12.39
N LYS A 75 3.64 -17.42 -13.16
CA LYS A 75 3.99 -18.63 -13.91
C LYS A 75 4.33 -19.79 -12.96
N SER A 76 5.23 -19.58 -12.01
CA SER A 76 5.66 -20.60 -11.05
C SER A 76 4.49 -21.09 -10.20
N LEU A 77 3.66 -20.18 -9.69
CA LEU A 77 2.49 -20.52 -8.88
C LEU A 77 1.41 -21.29 -9.68
N LYS A 78 1.17 -20.95 -10.97
CA LYS A 78 0.23 -21.72 -11.81
C LYS A 78 0.73 -23.14 -12.07
N GLN A 79 2.02 -23.33 -12.29
CA GLN A 79 2.62 -24.66 -12.44
C GLN A 79 2.49 -25.46 -11.13
N ALA A 80 2.80 -24.84 -9.98
CA ALA A 80 2.62 -25.47 -8.68
C ALA A 80 1.15 -25.91 -8.46
N LEU A 81 0.18 -25.04 -8.80
CA LEU A 81 -1.25 -25.36 -8.68
C LEU A 81 -1.63 -26.59 -9.49
N GLN A 82 -1.21 -26.67 -10.77
CA GLN A 82 -1.48 -27.82 -11.63
C GLN A 82 -0.92 -29.13 -11.05
N MET A 83 0.29 -29.07 -10.50
CA MET A 83 0.91 -30.24 -9.90
C MET A 83 0.21 -30.68 -8.60
N PHE A 84 -0.16 -29.72 -7.71
CA PHE A 84 -0.93 -30.05 -6.51
C PHE A 84 -2.35 -30.55 -6.82
N GLN A 85 -2.96 -30.07 -7.90
CA GLN A 85 -4.24 -30.59 -8.40
C GLN A 85 -4.08 -32.05 -8.89
N ALA A 86 -3.01 -32.34 -9.62
CA ALA A 86 -2.76 -33.68 -10.14
C ALA A 86 -2.50 -34.74 -9.05
N VAL A 87 -1.94 -34.31 -7.89
CA VAL A 87 -1.71 -35.21 -6.73
C VAL A 87 -2.83 -35.13 -5.68
N GLY A 88 -3.86 -34.29 -5.89
CA GLY A 88 -5.00 -34.16 -4.97
C GLY A 88 -4.67 -33.49 -3.63
N ASN A 89 -3.57 -32.74 -3.51
CA ASN A 89 -3.19 -32.06 -2.28
C ASN A 89 -3.98 -30.74 -2.10
N ILE A 90 -5.11 -30.80 -1.42
CA ILE A 90 -6.05 -29.68 -1.27
C ILE A 90 -5.46 -28.54 -0.44
N GLU A 91 -4.72 -28.83 0.63
CA GLU A 91 -4.14 -27.80 1.51
C GLU A 91 -3.14 -26.93 0.73
N GLN A 92 -2.26 -27.54 -0.05
CA GLN A 92 -1.30 -26.81 -0.88
C GLN A 92 -2.00 -26.06 -2.04
N GLN A 93 -3.08 -26.59 -2.60
CA GLN A 93 -3.91 -25.86 -3.58
C GLN A 93 -4.48 -24.58 -2.98
N GLN A 94 -5.00 -24.62 -1.76
CA GLN A 94 -5.53 -23.44 -1.05
C GLN A 94 -4.44 -22.38 -0.89
N GLN A 95 -3.25 -22.79 -0.43
CA GLN A 95 -2.11 -21.86 -0.26
C GLN A 95 -1.72 -21.21 -1.61
N VAL A 96 -1.55 -22.01 -2.65
CA VAL A 96 -1.17 -21.51 -3.99
C VAL A 96 -2.24 -20.57 -4.54
N LEU A 97 -3.52 -20.89 -4.42
CA LEU A 97 -4.63 -20.04 -4.85
C LEU A 97 -4.63 -18.69 -4.11
N CYS A 98 -4.34 -18.71 -2.80
CA CYS A 98 -4.20 -17.50 -2.01
C CYS A 98 -3.03 -16.64 -2.50
N PHE A 99 -1.86 -17.22 -2.82
CA PHE A 99 -0.73 -16.49 -3.39
C PHE A 99 -1.02 -15.99 -4.81
N LEU A 100 -1.69 -16.78 -5.67
CA LEU A 100 -2.12 -16.32 -6.99
C LEU A 100 -3.05 -15.12 -6.89
N SER A 101 -3.97 -15.12 -5.93
CA SER A 101 -4.85 -13.98 -5.70
C SER A 101 -4.07 -12.75 -5.23
N LEU A 102 -3.08 -12.91 -4.36
CA LEU A 102 -2.21 -11.83 -3.88
C LEU A 102 -1.38 -11.24 -5.03
N VAL A 103 -0.75 -12.09 -5.85
CA VAL A 103 0.07 -11.65 -6.99
C VAL A 103 -0.80 -10.93 -8.02
N SER A 104 -1.98 -11.45 -8.32
CA SER A 104 -2.95 -10.79 -9.22
C SER A 104 -3.39 -9.43 -8.68
N TYR A 105 -3.67 -9.33 -7.38
CA TYR A 105 -4.00 -8.06 -6.73
C TYR A 105 -2.85 -7.05 -6.85
N THR A 106 -1.62 -7.49 -6.60
CA THR A 106 -0.42 -6.63 -6.70
C THR A 106 -0.16 -6.15 -8.13
N SER A 107 -0.53 -6.98 -9.11
CA SER A 107 -0.49 -6.65 -10.55
C SER A 107 -1.67 -5.79 -11.01
N SER A 108 -2.58 -5.42 -10.10
CA SER A 108 -3.83 -4.70 -10.40
C SER A 108 -4.80 -5.48 -11.31
N ASP A 109 -4.63 -6.81 -11.42
CA ASP A 109 -5.58 -7.70 -12.10
C ASP A 109 -6.66 -8.18 -11.10
N TYR A 110 -7.61 -7.30 -10.84
CA TYR A 110 -8.66 -7.55 -9.85
C TYR A 110 -9.62 -8.64 -10.27
N LYS A 111 -9.79 -8.91 -11.57
CA LYS A 111 -10.64 -10.01 -12.05
C LYS A 111 -10.01 -11.35 -11.72
N SER A 112 -8.72 -11.53 -12.00
CA SER A 112 -8.00 -12.74 -11.61
C SER A 112 -7.89 -12.89 -10.08
N THR A 113 -7.77 -11.78 -9.34
CA THR A 113 -7.82 -11.79 -7.87
C THR A 113 -9.13 -12.41 -7.38
N ILE A 114 -10.27 -11.97 -7.90
CA ILE A 114 -11.59 -12.51 -7.56
C ILE A 114 -11.67 -14.00 -7.92
N TYR A 115 -11.26 -14.37 -9.11
CA TYR A 115 -11.29 -15.75 -9.59
C TYR A 115 -10.52 -16.71 -8.66
N TYR A 116 -9.26 -16.40 -8.36
CA TYR A 116 -8.43 -17.27 -7.50
C TYR A 116 -8.92 -17.27 -6.05
N SER A 117 -9.37 -16.14 -5.52
CA SER A 117 -9.90 -16.09 -4.16
C SER A 117 -11.18 -16.89 -4.01
N GLN A 118 -12.09 -16.86 -5.00
CA GLN A 118 -13.32 -17.66 -4.98
C GLN A 118 -13.02 -19.16 -5.05
N GLN A 119 -12.06 -19.57 -5.89
CA GLN A 119 -11.62 -20.97 -5.93
C GLN A 119 -11.02 -21.41 -4.58
N CYS A 120 -10.21 -20.55 -3.96
CA CYS A 120 -9.66 -20.81 -2.64
C CYS A 120 -10.76 -21.02 -1.60
N LEU A 121 -11.76 -20.13 -1.55
CA LEU A 121 -12.89 -20.24 -0.63
C LEU A 121 -13.74 -21.50 -0.88
N ALA A 122 -13.89 -21.94 -2.13
CA ALA A 122 -14.61 -23.18 -2.45
C ALA A 122 -13.90 -24.41 -1.85
N LEU A 123 -12.58 -24.48 -1.93
CA LEU A 123 -11.81 -25.58 -1.33
C LEU A 123 -11.85 -25.54 0.20
N LEU A 124 -11.92 -24.34 0.81
CA LEU A 124 -11.99 -24.17 2.26
C LEU A 124 -13.32 -24.67 2.87
N GLN A 125 -14.37 -24.92 2.08
CA GLN A 125 -15.61 -25.53 2.56
C GLN A 125 -15.40 -26.98 3.00
N SER A 126 -14.54 -27.72 2.32
CA SER A 126 -14.23 -29.12 2.64
C SER A 126 -13.01 -29.28 3.58
N HIS A 127 -12.07 -28.36 3.51
CA HIS A 127 -10.84 -28.36 4.31
C HIS A 127 -10.62 -26.97 4.89
N PRO A 128 -11.22 -26.64 6.05
CA PRO A 128 -11.18 -25.31 6.62
C PRO A 128 -9.79 -24.91 7.11
N ASP A 129 -9.30 -23.74 6.67
CA ASP A 129 -8.17 -23.02 7.22
C ASP A 129 -8.58 -21.55 7.38
N LEU A 130 -8.79 -21.12 8.63
CA LEU A 130 -9.26 -19.77 8.94
C LEU A 130 -8.24 -18.70 8.55
N SER A 131 -6.94 -19.01 8.56
CA SER A 131 -5.90 -18.04 8.17
C SER A 131 -5.95 -17.77 6.66
N ILE A 132 -6.06 -18.82 5.85
CA ILE A 132 -6.21 -18.69 4.40
C ILE A 132 -7.55 -18.06 4.06
N GLN A 133 -8.62 -18.39 4.80
CA GLN A 133 -9.96 -17.81 4.59
C GLN A 133 -9.95 -16.28 4.79
N ILE A 134 -9.35 -15.80 5.87
CA ILE A 134 -9.20 -14.36 6.15
C ILE A 134 -8.45 -13.67 5.00
N GLN A 135 -7.37 -14.26 4.49
CA GLN A 135 -6.61 -13.69 3.39
C GLN A 135 -7.43 -13.63 2.09
N ALA A 136 -8.10 -14.74 1.72
CA ALA A 136 -8.93 -14.80 0.52
C ALA A 136 -10.09 -13.80 0.57
N LEU A 137 -10.79 -13.68 1.72
CA LEU A 137 -11.86 -12.70 1.93
C LEU A 137 -11.33 -11.27 1.84
N SER A 138 -10.16 -11.00 2.40
CA SER A 138 -9.51 -9.68 2.33
C SER A 138 -9.13 -9.30 0.89
N HIS A 139 -8.58 -10.25 0.12
CA HIS A 139 -8.27 -10.02 -1.29
C HIS A 139 -9.54 -9.76 -2.12
N LEU A 140 -10.61 -10.55 -1.89
CA LEU A 140 -11.92 -10.34 -2.53
C LEU A 140 -12.47 -8.94 -2.24
N GLY A 141 -12.56 -8.59 -0.97
CA GLY A 141 -13.11 -7.30 -0.56
C GLY A 141 -12.35 -6.12 -1.18
N ASN A 142 -11.02 -6.19 -1.18
CA ASN A 142 -10.20 -5.15 -1.79
C ASN A 142 -10.30 -5.13 -3.33
N ALA A 143 -10.39 -6.30 -4.00
CA ALA A 143 -10.56 -6.37 -5.44
C ALA A 143 -11.91 -5.77 -5.88
N TYR A 144 -13.00 -6.09 -5.19
CA TYR A 144 -14.32 -5.52 -5.44
C TYR A 144 -14.35 -4.01 -5.19
N ARG A 145 -13.63 -3.51 -4.16
CA ARG A 145 -13.46 -2.05 -3.95
C ARG A 145 -12.82 -1.37 -5.16
N HIS A 146 -11.80 -1.96 -5.76
CA HIS A 146 -11.14 -1.39 -6.94
C HIS A 146 -11.99 -1.46 -8.21
N LEU A 147 -12.90 -2.43 -8.28
CA LEU A 147 -13.89 -2.54 -9.36
C LEU A 147 -15.16 -1.72 -9.10
N ASN A 148 -15.20 -0.91 -8.02
CA ASN A 148 -16.32 -0.08 -7.59
C ASN A 148 -17.58 -0.88 -7.19
N ASP A 149 -17.49 -2.19 -7.01
CA ASP A 149 -18.56 -2.99 -6.41
C ASP A 149 -18.42 -2.99 -4.87
N TYR A 150 -18.72 -1.83 -4.30
CA TYR A 150 -18.56 -1.60 -2.86
C TYR A 150 -19.44 -2.51 -2.01
N LYS A 151 -20.62 -2.89 -2.52
CA LYS A 151 -21.53 -3.80 -1.81
C LYS A 151 -20.90 -5.16 -1.57
N GLN A 152 -20.35 -5.77 -2.62
CA GLN A 152 -19.64 -7.03 -2.49
C GLN A 152 -18.36 -6.88 -1.63
N GLY A 153 -17.62 -5.81 -1.85
CA GLY A 153 -16.42 -5.51 -1.05
C GLY A 153 -16.72 -5.47 0.45
N ILE A 154 -17.78 -4.77 0.84
CA ILE A 154 -18.23 -4.67 2.24
C ILE A 154 -18.62 -6.05 2.78
N ASN A 155 -19.43 -6.83 2.05
CA ASN A 155 -19.89 -8.14 2.50
C ASN A 155 -18.71 -9.08 2.83
N TYR A 156 -17.73 -9.19 1.92
CA TYR A 156 -16.57 -10.05 2.16
C TYR A 156 -15.68 -9.56 3.30
N LEU A 157 -15.50 -8.24 3.44
CA LEU A 157 -14.70 -7.69 4.53
C LEU A 157 -15.40 -7.76 5.89
N GLN A 158 -16.73 -7.68 5.94
CA GLN A 158 -17.49 -7.92 7.18
C GLN A 158 -17.36 -9.37 7.63
N GLU A 159 -17.42 -10.33 6.72
CA GLU A 159 -17.19 -11.73 7.03
C GLU A 159 -15.74 -11.97 7.50
N CYS A 160 -14.76 -11.32 6.84
CA CYS A 160 -13.38 -11.34 7.29
C CYS A 160 -13.24 -10.80 8.73
N LEU A 161 -13.89 -9.68 9.06
CA LEU A 161 -13.87 -9.09 10.40
C LEU A 161 -14.52 -10.03 11.43
N ARG A 162 -15.67 -10.66 11.10
CA ARG A 162 -16.35 -11.62 11.97
C ARG A 162 -15.40 -12.75 12.37
N ILE A 163 -14.75 -13.39 11.39
CA ILE A 163 -13.82 -14.50 11.65
C ILE A 163 -12.64 -14.05 12.49
N THR A 164 -12.05 -12.87 12.19
CA THR A 164 -10.89 -12.37 12.96
C THR A 164 -11.25 -12.04 14.40
N ARG A 165 -12.48 -11.59 14.69
CA ARG A 165 -12.99 -11.36 16.04
C ARG A 165 -13.18 -12.68 16.77
N GLU A 166 -13.75 -13.70 16.16
CA GLU A 166 -13.94 -15.05 16.73
C GLU A 166 -12.59 -15.70 17.09
N MET A 167 -11.58 -15.52 16.26
CA MET A 167 -10.22 -15.98 16.52
C MET A 167 -9.46 -15.13 17.58
N SER A 168 -10.04 -14.02 18.03
CA SER A 168 -9.36 -13.04 18.91
C SER A 168 -8.01 -12.55 18.35
N ASN A 169 -7.83 -12.58 17.01
CA ASN A 169 -6.60 -12.17 16.34
C ASN A 169 -6.61 -10.66 16.09
N LYS A 170 -6.15 -9.88 17.06
CA LYS A 170 -6.13 -8.41 17.03
C LYS A 170 -5.43 -7.83 15.78
N ARG A 171 -4.32 -8.42 15.33
CA ARG A 171 -3.61 -7.93 14.15
C ARG A 171 -4.43 -8.11 12.86
N SER A 172 -5.09 -9.26 12.71
CA SER A 172 -5.97 -9.50 11.58
C SER A 172 -7.24 -8.65 11.65
N GLN A 173 -7.76 -8.35 12.87
CA GLN A 173 -8.85 -7.39 13.07
C GLN A 173 -8.48 -6.00 12.57
N VAL A 174 -7.30 -5.49 12.92
CA VAL A 174 -6.78 -4.21 12.43
C VAL A 174 -6.80 -4.16 10.89
N ALA A 175 -6.33 -5.22 10.24
CA ALA A 175 -6.31 -5.28 8.77
C ALA A 175 -7.73 -5.27 8.18
N ALA A 176 -8.65 -6.05 8.75
CA ALA A 176 -10.05 -6.12 8.30
C ALA A 176 -10.80 -4.79 8.50
N LEU A 177 -10.65 -4.18 9.68
CA LEU A 177 -11.23 -2.87 10.02
C LEU A 177 -10.71 -1.76 9.11
N ASN A 178 -9.41 -1.75 8.87
CA ASN A 178 -8.80 -0.78 7.97
C ASN A 178 -9.30 -0.93 6.53
N ASN A 179 -9.44 -2.17 6.03
CA ASN A 179 -9.98 -2.45 4.71
C ASN A 179 -11.47 -2.06 4.62
N LEU A 180 -12.27 -2.30 5.67
CA LEU A 180 -13.65 -1.82 5.76
C LEU A 180 -13.70 -0.29 5.70
N GLY A 181 -12.85 0.40 6.46
CA GLY A 181 -12.72 1.85 6.38
C GLY A 181 -12.42 2.34 4.97
N LEU A 182 -11.53 1.67 4.24
CA LEU A 182 -11.18 2.05 2.87
C LEU A 182 -12.33 1.82 1.88
N VAL A 183 -13.09 0.72 1.99
CA VAL A 183 -14.22 0.47 1.09
C VAL A 183 -15.38 1.40 1.39
N TYR A 184 -15.69 1.68 2.66
CA TYR A 184 -16.74 2.65 3.03
C TYR A 184 -16.38 4.07 2.60
N LYS A 185 -15.11 4.47 2.73
CA LYS A 185 -14.62 5.74 2.18
C LYS A 185 -14.80 5.81 0.66
N ALA A 186 -14.42 4.75 -0.07
CA ALA A 186 -14.59 4.70 -1.53
C ALA A 186 -16.07 4.74 -1.96
N ALA A 187 -16.97 4.20 -1.13
CA ALA A 187 -18.42 4.27 -1.31
C ALA A 187 -19.04 5.63 -0.89
N GLY A 188 -18.23 6.60 -0.46
CA GLY A 188 -18.71 7.89 0.04
C GLY A 188 -19.38 7.85 1.44
N GLN A 189 -19.34 6.71 2.12
CA GLN A 189 -19.92 6.53 3.45
C GLN A 189 -18.87 6.88 4.55
N PHE A 190 -18.47 8.15 4.58
CA PHE A 190 -17.36 8.62 5.42
C PHE A 190 -17.54 8.37 6.92
N ALA A 191 -18.78 8.52 7.43
CA ALA A 191 -19.05 8.29 8.86
C ALA A 191 -18.70 6.85 9.28
N LYS A 192 -19.15 5.84 8.51
CA LYS A 192 -18.81 4.44 8.76
C LYS A 192 -17.32 4.17 8.56
N ALA A 193 -16.72 4.80 7.54
CA ALA A 193 -15.28 4.66 7.32
C ALA A 193 -14.47 5.11 8.54
N ILE A 194 -14.84 6.26 9.13
CA ILE A 194 -14.19 6.80 10.34
C ILE A 194 -14.44 5.89 11.55
N GLU A 195 -15.64 5.35 11.72
CA GLU A 195 -15.97 4.42 12.80
C GLU A 195 -15.06 3.21 12.79
N TYR A 196 -14.98 2.47 11.67
CA TYR A 196 -14.10 1.31 11.53
C TYR A 196 -12.61 1.65 11.67
N GLN A 197 -12.19 2.80 11.14
CA GLN A 197 -10.81 3.24 11.26
C GLN A 197 -10.44 3.63 12.70
N LYS A 198 -11.37 4.22 13.47
CA LYS A 198 -11.16 4.53 14.89
C LYS A 198 -11.08 3.25 15.74
N GLU A 199 -11.96 2.28 15.50
CA GLU A 199 -11.84 0.95 16.15
C GLU A 199 -10.48 0.31 15.84
N SER A 200 -10.01 0.41 14.59
CA SER A 200 -8.67 -0.06 14.22
C SER A 200 -7.56 0.68 14.97
N LEU A 201 -7.73 2.00 15.18
CA LEU A 201 -6.75 2.83 15.90
C LEU A 201 -6.64 2.41 17.37
N GLU A 202 -7.76 2.18 18.04
CA GLU A 202 -7.79 1.71 19.43
C GLU A 202 -6.99 0.41 19.60
N ILE A 203 -7.16 -0.54 18.67
CA ILE A 203 -6.44 -1.81 18.73
C ILE A 203 -4.93 -1.63 18.52
N VAL A 204 -4.49 -0.81 17.55
CA VAL A 204 -3.05 -0.60 17.33
C VAL A 204 -2.40 0.22 18.45
N GLU A 205 -3.14 1.10 19.13
CA GLU A 205 -2.70 1.80 20.33
C GLU A 205 -2.52 0.82 21.49
N GLU A 206 -3.48 -0.07 21.72
CA GLU A 206 -3.37 -1.14 22.74
C GLU A 206 -2.19 -2.08 22.47
N LEU A 207 -1.94 -2.43 21.20
CA LEU A 207 -0.81 -3.26 20.79
C LEU A 207 0.53 -2.51 20.75
N GLN A 208 0.54 -1.19 20.98
CA GLN A 208 1.71 -0.32 20.82
C GLN A 208 2.39 -0.49 19.44
N ASP A 209 1.60 -0.83 18.41
CA ASP A 209 2.10 -1.03 17.05
C ASP A 209 2.23 0.29 16.31
N ASN A 210 3.38 0.95 16.47
CA ASN A 210 3.67 2.24 15.81
C ASN A 210 3.54 2.17 14.29
N TRP A 211 3.89 1.04 13.67
CA TRP A 211 3.74 0.89 12.22
C TRP A 211 2.24 0.84 11.82
N GLY A 212 1.44 0.06 12.54
CA GLY A 212 -0.02 0.02 12.38
C GLY A 212 -0.65 1.38 12.64
N MET A 213 -0.24 2.09 13.71
CA MET A 213 -0.70 3.45 14.02
C MET A 213 -0.45 4.42 12.87
N GLU A 214 0.74 4.41 12.26
CA GLU A 214 1.04 5.28 11.11
C GLU A 214 0.05 5.05 9.95
N GLN A 215 -0.23 3.79 9.62
CA GLN A 215 -1.14 3.46 8.52
C GLN A 215 -2.58 3.87 8.82
N VAL A 216 -3.06 3.59 10.03
CA VAL A 216 -4.44 3.89 10.43
C VAL A 216 -4.66 5.40 10.55
N LEU A 217 -3.77 6.14 11.22
CA LEU A 217 -3.84 7.60 11.34
C LEU A 217 -3.85 8.30 9.98
N LYS A 218 -3.00 7.84 9.05
CA LYS A 218 -3.00 8.34 7.67
C LYS A 218 -4.35 8.13 6.99
N ASN A 219 -4.95 6.94 7.16
CA ASN A 219 -6.23 6.63 6.53
C ASN A 219 -7.38 7.45 7.13
N ILE A 220 -7.39 7.67 8.45
CA ILE A 220 -8.36 8.55 9.11
C ILE A 220 -8.21 9.98 8.60
N GLY A 221 -6.98 10.52 8.58
CA GLY A 221 -6.70 11.84 8.02
C GLY A 221 -7.16 12.00 6.58
N ASN A 222 -6.89 10.98 5.73
CA ASN A 222 -7.37 10.96 4.35
C ASN A 222 -8.90 10.87 4.23
N THR A 223 -9.58 10.27 5.20
CA THR A 223 -11.05 10.18 5.21
C THR A 223 -11.66 11.51 5.62
N TYR A 224 -11.14 12.16 6.67
CA TYR A 224 -11.56 13.50 7.06
C TYR A 224 -11.27 14.55 5.97
N TYR A 225 -10.13 14.45 5.29
CA TYR A 225 -9.81 15.32 4.17
C TYR A 225 -10.81 15.17 3.02
N ALA A 226 -11.21 13.93 2.70
CA ALA A 226 -12.22 13.66 1.66
C ALA A 226 -13.65 14.08 2.07
N LEU A 227 -13.89 14.29 3.37
CA LEU A 227 -15.13 14.84 3.94
C LEU A 227 -15.07 16.36 4.05
N ASP A 228 -14.01 17.02 3.57
CA ASP A 228 -13.72 18.44 3.72
C ASP A 228 -13.62 18.92 5.18
N ASN A 229 -13.50 17.98 6.13
CA ASN A 229 -13.22 18.28 7.53
C ASN A 229 -11.71 18.43 7.76
N TYR A 230 -11.16 19.54 7.25
CA TYR A 230 -9.72 19.81 7.27
C TYR A 230 -9.12 19.95 8.67
N PRO A 231 -9.80 20.56 9.67
CA PRO A 231 -9.27 20.63 11.03
C PRO A 231 -8.96 19.25 11.62
N GLU A 232 -9.88 18.30 11.51
CA GLU A 232 -9.67 16.94 11.97
C GLU A 232 -8.59 16.22 11.12
N ALA A 233 -8.60 16.41 9.79
CA ALA A 233 -7.57 15.84 8.91
C ALA A 233 -6.17 16.31 9.35
N ILE A 234 -5.99 17.59 9.65
CA ILE A 234 -4.73 18.17 10.14
C ILE A 234 -4.31 17.48 11.45
N ALA A 235 -5.22 17.36 12.43
CA ALA A 235 -4.91 16.75 13.71
C ALA A 235 -4.41 15.31 13.56
N TYR A 236 -5.06 14.49 12.73
CA TYR A 236 -4.64 13.11 12.47
C TYR A 236 -3.34 13.03 11.67
N TYR A 237 -3.13 13.90 10.67
CA TYR A 237 -1.88 13.93 9.92
C TYR A 237 -0.70 14.37 10.79
N GLU A 238 -0.87 15.34 11.70
CA GLU A 238 0.18 15.77 12.64
C GLU A 238 0.59 14.61 13.58
N ARG A 239 -0.40 13.85 14.10
CA ARG A 239 -0.12 12.63 14.87
C ARG A 239 0.66 11.62 14.02
N CYS A 240 0.24 11.41 12.77
CA CYS A 240 0.87 10.47 11.85
C CYS A 240 2.32 10.86 11.53
N VAL A 241 2.60 12.16 11.29
CA VAL A 241 3.98 12.65 11.05
C VAL A 241 4.88 12.37 12.26
N ARG A 242 4.38 12.58 13.50
CA ARG A 242 5.17 12.25 14.70
C ARG A 242 5.57 10.78 14.75
N ILE A 243 4.64 9.87 14.43
CA ILE A 243 4.92 8.43 14.36
C ILE A 243 5.89 8.10 13.21
N ALA A 244 5.70 8.70 12.03
CA ALA A 244 6.59 8.49 10.88
C ALA A 244 8.03 8.93 11.18
N ARG A 245 8.21 10.04 11.92
CA ARG A 245 9.52 10.50 12.38
C ARG A 245 10.13 9.53 13.41
N LEU A 246 9.34 9.05 14.37
CA LEU A 246 9.79 8.05 15.35
C LEU A 246 10.30 6.77 14.67
N LEU A 247 9.63 6.35 13.60
CA LEU A 247 10.00 5.18 12.81
C LEU A 247 11.10 5.44 11.76
N ASN A 248 11.57 6.68 11.66
CA ASN A 248 12.50 7.13 10.60
C ASN A 248 11.98 6.85 9.18
N HIS A 249 10.66 6.94 8.98
CA HIS A 249 10.00 6.76 7.69
C HIS A 249 9.96 8.08 6.90
N ILE A 250 11.13 8.57 6.47
CA ILE A 250 11.32 9.90 5.86
C ILE A 250 10.40 10.10 4.64
N ARG A 251 10.26 9.09 3.76
CA ARG A 251 9.38 9.18 2.58
C ARG A 251 7.91 9.30 2.95
N SER A 252 7.48 8.61 4.01
CA SER A 252 6.12 8.72 4.53
C SER A 252 5.88 10.10 5.14
N ALA A 253 6.81 10.60 5.95
CA ALA A 253 6.74 11.95 6.51
C ALA A 253 6.63 13.02 5.40
N SER A 254 7.41 12.93 4.34
CA SER A 254 7.33 13.85 3.19
C SER A 254 5.94 13.85 2.54
N LYS A 255 5.31 12.67 2.35
CA LYS A 255 3.95 12.56 1.81
C LYS A 255 2.89 13.16 2.75
N LEU A 256 3.04 12.94 4.05
CA LEU A 256 2.13 13.49 5.07
C LEU A 256 2.24 15.01 5.18
N LEU A 257 3.45 15.57 5.11
CA LEU A 257 3.68 17.01 5.10
C LEU A 257 3.02 17.68 3.89
N LYS A 258 3.02 17.03 2.71
CA LYS A 258 2.24 17.49 1.57
C LYS A 258 0.75 17.59 1.91
N ASN A 259 0.17 16.53 2.50
CA ASN A 259 -1.24 16.50 2.85
C ASN A 259 -1.59 17.54 3.91
N LEU A 260 -0.71 17.74 4.91
CA LEU A 260 -0.83 18.80 5.91
C LEU A 260 -0.85 20.19 5.29
N GLY A 261 0.13 20.47 4.43
CA GLY A 261 0.19 21.75 3.73
C GLY A 261 -1.07 22.01 2.89
N SER A 262 -1.54 20.97 2.16
CA SER A 262 -2.77 21.07 1.36
C SER A 262 -4.02 21.31 2.23
N ALA A 263 -4.15 20.63 3.37
CA ALA A 263 -5.26 20.83 4.30
C ALA A 263 -5.21 22.23 4.95
N CYS A 264 -4.02 22.74 5.27
CA CYS A 264 -3.84 24.10 5.77
C CYS A 264 -4.18 25.16 4.70
N CYS A 265 -3.84 24.95 3.44
CA CYS A 265 -4.26 25.83 2.35
C CYS A 265 -5.79 25.84 2.20
N ALA A 266 -6.45 24.68 2.29
CA ALA A 266 -7.90 24.57 2.21
C ALA A 266 -8.63 25.33 3.33
N THR A 267 -7.97 25.52 4.48
CA THR A 267 -8.47 26.36 5.59
C THR A 267 -7.91 27.79 5.58
N SER A 268 -7.30 28.21 4.48
CA SER A 268 -6.62 29.51 4.34
C SER A 268 -5.54 29.78 5.40
N ASN A 269 -5.04 28.72 6.05
CA ASN A 269 -3.93 28.84 7.02
C ASN A 269 -2.58 28.73 6.30
N TYR A 270 -2.32 29.69 5.41
CA TYR A 270 -1.13 29.69 4.56
C TYR A 270 0.18 29.74 5.34
N GLY A 271 0.19 30.40 6.50
CA GLY A 271 1.37 30.44 7.36
C GLY A 271 1.80 29.05 7.83
N LYS A 272 0.85 28.20 8.30
CA LYS A 272 1.15 26.81 8.64
C LYS A 272 1.48 25.97 7.40
N ALA A 273 0.80 26.19 6.29
CA ALA A 273 1.09 25.49 5.04
C ALA A 273 2.54 25.68 4.61
N ILE A 274 3.06 26.92 4.68
CA ILE A 274 4.45 27.24 4.36
C ILE A 274 5.40 26.42 5.24
N LEU A 275 5.19 26.35 6.55
CA LEU A 275 6.06 25.58 7.45
C LEU A 275 6.14 24.09 7.06
N TYR A 276 4.99 23.47 6.74
CA TYR A 276 4.97 22.07 6.32
C TYR A 276 5.62 21.85 4.95
N TYR A 277 5.44 22.77 4.00
CA TYR A 277 6.05 22.66 2.69
C TYR A 277 7.56 22.94 2.73
N GLU A 278 8.04 23.85 3.59
CA GLU A 278 9.48 24.08 3.83
C GLU A 278 10.14 22.82 4.40
N GLU A 279 9.52 22.19 5.40
CA GLU A 279 10.04 20.92 5.93
C GLU A 279 10.03 19.83 4.85
N ARG A 280 8.96 19.72 4.07
CA ARG A 280 8.90 18.77 2.95
C ARG A 280 9.99 19.02 1.92
N LEU A 281 10.27 20.27 1.60
CA LEU A 281 11.34 20.68 0.69
C LEU A 281 12.71 20.19 1.18
N GLN A 282 12.99 20.37 2.47
CA GLN A 282 14.23 19.88 3.08
C GLN A 282 14.35 18.34 2.94
N LEU A 283 13.28 17.59 3.25
CA LEU A 283 13.27 16.15 3.08
C LEU A 283 13.42 15.71 1.63
N ALA A 284 12.81 16.42 0.68
CA ALA A 284 12.93 16.14 -0.75
C ALA A 284 14.38 16.29 -1.23
N ARG A 285 15.06 17.34 -0.79
CA ARG A 285 16.50 17.60 -1.08
C ARG A 285 17.39 16.53 -0.45
N GLN A 286 17.12 16.13 0.80
CA GLN A 286 17.85 15.07 1.47
C GLN A 286 17.70 13.71 0.76
N LEU A 287 16.54 13.44 0.15
CA LEU A 287 16.23 12.21 -0.58
C LEU A 287 16.61 12.27 -2.07
N GLU A 288 17.10 13.42 -2.55
CA GLU A 288 17.32 13.71 -3.97
C GLU A 288 16.05 13.44 -4.82
N ASP A 289 14.85 13.63 -4.20
CA ASP A 289 13.56 13.44 -4.86
C ASP A 289 13.15 14.72 -5.58
N ILE A 290 13.62 14.85 -6.82
CA ILE A 290 13.37 16.01 -7.69
C ILE A 290 11.89 16.32 -7.84
N ARG A 291 11.04 15.28 -7.95
CA ARG A 291 9.61 15.49 -8.09
C ARG A 291 8.98 16.09 -6.83
N SER A 292 9.38 15.62 -5.66
CA SER A 292 8.90 16.17 -4.38
C SER A 292 9.47 17.56 -4.13
N GLU A 293 10.69 17.85 -4.56
CA GLU A 293 11.32 19.17 -4.49
C GLU A 293 10.53 20.18 -5.34
N GLU A 294 10.31 19.86 -6.61
CA GLU A 294 9.52 20.68 -7.54
C GLU A 294 8.12 21.00 -6.98
N GLN A 295 7.39 19.95 -6.54
CA GLN A 295 6.06 20.15 -5.96
C GLN A 295 6.07 21.01 -4.71
N SER A 296 7.11 20.91 -3.87
CA SER A 296 7.22 21.72 -2.67
C SER A 296 7.49 23.19 -3.01
N LEU A 297 8.38 23.46 -3.97
CA LEU A 297 8.67 24.82 -4.43
C LEU A 297 7.42 25.47 -5.04
N SER A 298 6.69 24.75 -5.88
CA SER A 298 5.42 25.22 -6.45
C SER A 298 4.37 25.53 -5.38
N SER A 299 4.21 24.63 -4.40
CA SER A 299 3.24 24.81 -3.30
C SER A 299 3.63 25.96 -2.36
N LEU A 300 4.94 26.17 -2.13
CA LEU A 300 5.46 27.28 -1.33
C LEU A 300 5.22 28.62 -2.03
N GLY A 301 5.51 28.71 -3.33
CA GLY A 301 5.22 29.91 -4.10
C GLY A 301 3.75 30.28 -4.01
N PHE A 302 2.86 29.33 -4.27
CA PHE A 302 1.42 29.54 -4.16
C PHE A 302 0.98 29.98 -2.76
N ALA A 303 1.45 29.32 -1.70
CA ALA A 303 1.06 29.66 -0.33
C ALA A 303 1.57 31.05 0.09
N CYS A 304 2.76 31.46 -0.37
CA CYS A 304 3.30 32.79 -0.16
C CYS A 304 2.50 33.86 -0.93
N GLU A 305 2.10 33.61 -2.18
CA GLU A 305 1.19 34.49 -2.94
C GLU A 305 -0.13 34.70 -2.23
N ALA A 306 -0.75 33.59 -1.81
CA ALA A 306 -2.04 33.64 -1.09
C ALA A 306 -1.94 34.38 0.25
N LEU A 307 -0.75 34.41 0.87
CA LEU A 307 -0.46 35.18 2.07
C LEU A 307 -0.14 36.67 1.76
N GLY A 308 0.08 37.01 0.48
CA GLY A 308 0.51 38.34 0.04
C GLY A 308 2.02 38.58 0.11
N ASP A 309 2.81 37.56 0.44
CA ASP A 309 4.29 37.66 0.47
C ASP A 309 4.87 37.33 -0.92
N TYR A 310 4.58 38.22 -1.88
CA TYR A 310 5.04 38.07 -3.27
C TYR A 310 6.57 38.00 -3.40
N LYS A 311 7.31 38.68 -2.52
CA LYS A 311 8.76 38.62 -2.54
C LYS A 311 9.30 37.22 -2.22
N LYS A 312 8.68 36.53 -1.26
CA LYS A 312 9.04 35.18 -0.89
C LYS A 312 8.57 34.18 -1.95
N ALA A 313 7.40 34.41 -2.55
CA ALA A 313 6.87 33.61 -3.64
C ALA A 313 7.82 33.61 -4.85
N ILE A 314 8.31 34.79 -5.27
CA ILE A 314 9.29 34.94 -6.36
C ILE A 314 10.53 34.08 -6.09
N LYS A 315 11.08 34.09 -4.89
CA LYS A 315 12.26 33.28 -4.56
C LYS A 315 12.02 31.78 -4.78
N TYR A 316 10.89 31.25 -4.33
CA TYR A 316 10.58 29.83 -4.54
C TYR A 316 10.35 29.49 -6.01
N TYR A 317 9.74 30.37 -6.78
CA TYR A 317 9.56 30.15 -8.22
C TYR A 317 10.88 30.29 -9.01
N GLU A 318 11.80 31.17 -8.58
CA GLU A 318 13.16 31.24 -9.12
C GLU A 318 13.94 29.94 -8.85
N GLU A 319 13.85 29.38 -7.63
CA GLU A 319 14.44 28.08 -7.32
C GLU A 319 13.83 26.96 -8.16
N ARG A 320 12.50 27.00 -8.38
CA ARG A 320 11.81 26.06 -9.27
C ARG A 320 12.29 26.18 -10.72
N LEU A 321 12.50 27.40 -11.21
CA LEU A 321 13.04 27.66 -12.55
C LEU A 321 14.46 27.11 -12.70
N LEU A 322 15.33 27.36 -11.73
CA LEU A 322 16.68 26.80 -11.72
C LEU A 322 16.69 25.29 -11.72
N LEU A 323 15.78 24.66 -10.96
CA LEU A 323 15.64 23.21 -10.94
C LEU A 323 15.19 22.69 -12.31
N ALA A 324 14.19 23.32 -12.95
CA ALA A 324 13.71 22.97 -14.27
C ALA A 324 14.82 22.99 -15.33
N ARG A 325 15.61 24.03 -15.35
CA ARG A 325 16.76 24.19 -16.26
C ARG A 325 17.83 23.13 -16.01
N LYS A 326 18.14 22.86 -14.74
CA LYS A 326 19.11 21.82 -14.34
C LYS A 326 18.74 20.44 -14.88
N ILE A 327 17.44 20.10 -14.87
CA ILE A 327 16.95 18.79 -15.34
C ILE A 327 16.46 18.81 -16.79
N GLN A 328 16.53 19.97 -17.46
CA GLN A 328 16.09 20.21 -18.83
C GLN A 328 14.58 19.89 -19.06
N ASP A 329 13.74 20.17 -18.05
CA ASP A 329 12.29 20.01 -18.14
C ASP A 329 11.65 21.32 -18.64
N VAL A 330 11.43 21.39 -19.97
CA VAL A 330 10.86 22.56 -20.65
C VAL A 330 9.48 22.92 -20.11
N ARG A 331 8.64 21.93 -19.81
CA ARG A 331 7.28 22.17 -19.29
C ARG A 331 7.32 22.80 -17.90
N MET A 332 8.19 22.31 -17.03
CA MET A 332 8.36 22.87 -15.69
C MET A 332 8.95 24.29 -15.77
N GLU A 333 9.88 24.54 -16.71
CA GLU A 333 10.45 25.86 -16.96
C GLU A 333 9.37 26.87 -17.38
N GLU A 334 8.54 26.53 -18.36
CA GLU A 334 7.44 27.37 -18.81
C GLU A 334 6.45 27.70 -17.68
N GLN A 335 6.12 26.71 -16.84
CA GLN A 335 5.24 26.91 -15.69
C GLN A 335 5.88 27.83 -14.62
N ALA A 336 7.18 27.68 -14.38
CA ALA A 336 7.88 28.54 -13.43
C ALA A 336 7.95 29.99 -13.92
N LEU A 337 8.25 30.20 -15.21
CA LEU A 337 8.28 31.52 -15.85
C LEU A 337 6.91 32.20 -15.80
N ALA A 338 5.82 31.46 -16.08
CA ALA A 338 4.46 31.98 -16.00
C ALA A 338 4.10 32.41 -14.57
N SER A 339 4.47 31.61 -13.56
CA SER A 339 4.27 31.99 -12.14
C SER A 339 5.07 33.23 -11.76
N LEU A 340 6.32 33.32 -12.20
CA LEU A 340 7.18 34.49 -11.95
C LEU A 340 6.64 35.77 -12.60
N ASP A 341 6.21 35.69 -13.86
CA ASP A 341 5.59 36.82 -14.55
C ASP A 341 4.34 37.33 -13.80
N PHE A 342 3.45 36.43 -13.43
CA PHE A 342 2.24 36.76 -12.67
C PHE A 342 2.58 37.41 -11.32
N THR A 343 3.49 36.78 -10.54
CA THR A 343 3.82 37.24 -9.19
C THR A 343 4.55 38.59 -9.21
N CYS A 344 5.45 38.80 -10.18
CA CYS A 344 6.13 40.08 -10.37
C CYS A 344 5.14 41.19 -10.72
N LYS A 345 4.16 40.94 -11.59
CA LYS A 345 3.08 41.89 -11.88
C LYS A 345 2.24 42.22 -10.64
N ALA A 346 1.90 41.19 -9.84
CA ALA A 346 1.17 41.39 -8.59
C ALA A 346 1.98 42.23 -7.56
N LEU A 347 3.30 42.11 -7.57
CA LEU A 347 4.19 42.93 -6.75
C LEU A 347 4.34 44.35 -7.29
N GLY A 348 3.99 44.62 -8.55
CA GLY A 348 4.23 45.90 -9.27
C GLY A 348 5.59 45.99 -9.93
N ASP A 349 6.37 44.91 -9.97
CA ASP A 349 7.69 44.86 -10.65
C ASP A 349 7.51 44.41 -12.12
N TYR A 350 6.99 45.31 -12.93
CA TYR A 350 6.73 45.06 -14.35
C TYR A 350 8.03 44.88 -15.16
N ALA A 351 9.14 45.51 -14.74
CA ALA A 351 10.41 45.33 -15.44
C ALA A 351 10.90 43.87 -15.32
N LYS A 352 10.84 43.31 -14.13
CA LYS A 352 11.24 41.93 -13.87
C LYS A 352 10.27 40.94 -14.54
N ALA A 353 8.97 41.25 -14.54
CA ALA A 353 7.96 40.44 -15.25
C ALA A 353 8.26 40.31 -16.74
N MET A 354 8.63 41.44 -17.40
CA MET A 354 8.99 41.41 -18.83
C MET A 354 10.23 40.54 -19.11
N GLN A 355 11.23 40.53 -18.20
CA GLN A 355 12.40 39.66 -18.35
C GLN A 355 11.99 38.17 -18.37
N TYR A 356 11.08 37.76 -17.50
CA TYR A 356 10.58 36.37 -17.47
C TYR A 356 9.75 36.01 -18.71
N GLN A 357 8.95 36.94 -19.24
CA GLN A 357 8.22 36.72 -20.50
C GLN A 357 9.15 36.48 -21.70
N GLN A 358 10.28 37.15 -21.74
CA GLN A 358 11.24 37.02 -22.84
C GLN A 358 12.18 35.80 -22.70
N GLY A 359 12.11 35.07 -21.60
CA GLY A 359 13.02 33.95 -21.33
C GLY A 359 14.48 34.36 -21.13
N ASN A 360 14.77 35.66 -20.92
CA ASN A 360 16.10 36.28 -20.90
C ASN A 360 16.71 36.30 -19.47
N LEU A 361 16.67 35.18 -18.74
CA LEU A 361 17.31 35.05 -17.43
C LEU A 361 18.12 33.76 -17.29
#